data_8dad196596820dc090396df159275092
#
_entry.id   8dad196596820dc090396df159275092
#
_cell.length_a   1.000
_cell.length_b   1.000
_cell.length_c   1.000
_cell.angle_alpha   90.00
_cell.angle_beta   90.00
_cell.angle_gamma   90.00
#
_symmetry.space_group_name_H-M   'P 1'
#
loop_
_entity.id
_entity.type
_entity.pdbx_description
1 polymer ?
#
loop_
_entity_poly.entity_id
_entity_poly.type
_entity_poly.pdbx_seq_one_letter_code
_entity_poly.pdbx_strand_id
1 'polypeptide(L)'
;EWTIGELINLIESQKINLRPPYQRNFIWSSKDQKLLIDSIRKGYPLPNFFILKNKDNTFEMVDGQQRAITIYKFIKNEFRDSSKRYYKDYNENTFMNYRINVVLLEEFNGSTETKEEFFYLVNKRGVQLNPSEVNHAYYHDTDFMHLVNRMSEYQPLIDLDIFTDKTVMRMNDRSLVEELAAYLIKGITDKRNAVEELFESKIKSDVSELKFTRFCNIID
;
A
#
# COMPACT_ATOMS: atom_id res chain seq x y z
N GLU A 1 -11.70 -2.63 20.82
CA GLU A 1 -10.75 -1.52 21.00
C GLU A 1 -9.36 -2.08 21.34
N TRP A 2 -8.33 -1.44 20.84
CA TRP A 2 -6.94 -1.67 21.24
C TRP A 2 -6.33 -0.37 21.75
N THR A 3 -5.22 -0.49 22.45
CA THR A 3 -4.36 0.65 22.75
C THR A 3 -3.29 0.80 21.69
N ILE A 4 -2.68 1.99 21.60
CA ILE A 4 -1.47 2.17 20.78
C ILE A 4 -0.38 1.17 21.21
N GLY A 5 -0.21 0.93 22.52
CA GLY A 5 0.76 -0.02 23.04
C GLY A 5 0.54 -1.44 22.52
N GLU A 6 -0.70 -1.92 22.45
CA GLU A 6 -1.02 -3.23 21.87
C GLU A 6 -0.71 -3.30 20.38
N LEU A 7 -1.05 -2.24 19.61
CA LEU A 7 -0.69 -2.16 18.20
C LEU A 7 0.84 -2.21 18.00
N ILE A 8 1.59 -1.44 18.78
CA ILE A 8 3.06 -1.43 18.71
C ILE A 8 3.66 -2.79 19.04
N ASN A 9 3.15 -3.46 20.06
CA ASN A 9 3.59 -4.82 20.41
C ASN A 9 3.38 -5.81 19.27
N LEU A 10 2.25 -5.72 18.54
CA LEU A 10 1.99 -6.54 17.36
C LEU A 10 2.93 -6.24 16.21
N ILE A 11 3.28 -4.96 16.00
CA ILE A 11 4.24 -4.54 14.98
C ILE A 11 5.65 -5.07 15.32
N GLU A 12 6.11 -4.87 16.53
CA GLU A 12 7.46 -5.26 16.96
C GLU A 12 7.64 -6.79 17.03
N SER A 13 6.59 -7.50 17.40
CA SER A 13 6.59 -8.97 17.38
C SER A 13 6.35 -9.57 15.99
N GLN A 14 6.25 -8.74 14.95
CA GLN A 14 5.97 -9.15 13.56
C GLN A 14 4.68 -9.96 13.40
N LYS A 15 3.73 -9.78 14.31
CA LYS A 15 2.43 -10.45 14.26
C LYS A 15 1.40 -9.72 13.40
N ILE A 16 1.68 -8.48 13.00
CA ILE A 16 0.82 -7.72 12.09
C ILE A 16 1.61 -7.27 10.87
N ASN A 17 1.10 -7.62 9.68
CA ASN A 17 1.62 -7.10 8.42
C ASN A 17 0.95 -5.75 8.12
N LEU A 18 1.73 -4.67 8.18
CA LEU A 18 1.25 -3.33 7.84
C LEU A 18 1.24 -3.06 6.34
N ARG A 19 1.93 -3.89 5.53
CA ARG A 19 2.09 -3.72 4.09
C ARG A 19 1.78 -5.01 3.34
N PRO A 20 0.53 -5.50 3.39
CA PRO A 20 0.15 -6.61 2.53
C PRO A 20 0.35 -6.23 1.05
N PRO A 21 0.53 -7.20 0.14
CA PRO A 21 0.86 -6.95 -1.27
C PRO A 21 -0.10 -6.04 -2.02
N TYR A 22 -1.36 -6.01 -1.61
CA TYR A 22 -2.42 -5.19 -2.19
C TYR A 22 -2.46 -3.74 -1.64
N GLN A 23 -1.57 -3.39 -0.70
CA GLN A 23 -1.53 -2.04 -0.12
C GLN A 23 -0.55 -1.13 -0.88
N ARG A 24 -0.89 0.16 -0.92
CA ARG A 24 -0.02 1.21 -1.49
C ARG A 24 1.17 1.53 -0.58
N ASN A 25 2.16 2.20 -1.14
CA ASN A 25 3.29 2.71 -0.39
C ASN A 25 2.88 3.77 0.64
N PHE A 26 3.79 4.10 1.57
CA PHE A 26 3.58 5.18 2.52
C PHE A 26 3.65 6.53 1.80
N ILE A 27 2.53 7.28 1.81
CA ILE A 27 2.37 8.52 1.04
C ILE A 27 2.12 9.78 1.89
N TRP A 28 1.90 9.63 3.20
CA TRP A 28 1.58 10.77 4.04
C TRP A 28 2.72 11.78 4.13
N SER A 29 2.40 13.04 3.88
CA SER A 29 3.31 14.16 4.05
C SER A 29 3.71 14.34 5.52
N SER A 30 4.82 15.05 5.76
CA SER A 30 5.23 15.44 7.12
C SER A 30 4.12 16.23 7.86
N LYS A 31 3.31 16.99 7.11
CA LYS A 31 2.17 17.74 7.69
C LYS A 31 1.09 16.79 8.19
N ASP A 32 0.71 15.77 7.37
CA ASP A 32 -0.34 14.82 7.74
C ASP A 32 0.08 13.97 8.95
N GLN A 33 1.36 13.55 8.95
CA GLN A 33 1.93 12.81 10.08
C GLN A 33 1.83 13.60 11.39
N LYS A 34 2.22 14.87 11.38
CA LYS A 34 2.14 15.76 12.56
C LYS A 34 0.70 15.99 13.03
N LEU A 35 -0.24 16.19 12.08
CA LEU A 35 -1.65 16.36 12.40
C LEU A 35 -2.24 15.13 13.10
N LEU A 36 -1.85 13.93 12.70
CA LEU A 36 -2.27 12.71 13.39
C LEU A 36 -1.76 12.67 14.83
N ILE A 37 -0.46 12.93 15.04
CA ILE A 37 0.13 12.91 16.38
C ILE A 37 -0.52 13.94 17.29
N ASP A 38 -0.77 15.14 16.77
CA ASP A 38 -1.47 16.20 17.51
C ASP A 38 -2.90 15.80 17.89
N SER A 39 -3.61 15.09 16.98
CA SER A 39 -4.96 14.59 17.24
C SER A 39 -4.97 13.57 18.38
N ILE A 40 -4.03 12.61 18.37
CA ILE A 40 -3.86 11.62 19.43
C ILE A 40 -3.59 12.30 20.76
N ARG A 41 -2.67 13.27 20.77
CA ARG A 41 -2.31 14.01 21.99
C ARG A 41 -3.43 14.85 22.57
N LYS A 42 -4.32 15.34 21.71
CA LYS A 42 -5.53 16.07 22.14
C LYS A 42 -6.68 15.14 22.54
N GLY A 43 -6.50 13.84 22.42
CA GLY A 43 -7.55 12.85 22.71
C GLY A 43 -8.68 12.84 21.68
N TYR A 44 -8.46 13.37 20.46
CA TYR A 44 -9.48 13.36 19.41
C TYR A 44 -9.64 11.93 18.85
N PRO A 45 -10.89 11.48 18.59
CA PRO A 45 -11.12 10.16 18.06
C PRO A 45 -10.51 10.01 16.67
N LEU A 46 -9.89 8.86 16.42
CA LEU A 46 -9.38 8.48 15.10
C LEU A 46 -10.40 7.64 14.35
N PRO A 47 -10.39 7.66 13.02
CA PRO A 47 -11.13 6.70 12.21
C PRO A 47 -10.74 5.26 12.55
N ASN A 48 -11.67 4.32 12.38
CA ASN A 48 -11.46 2.90 12.66
C ASN A 48 -10.26 2.33 11.88
N PHE A 49 -9.52 1.43 12.53
CA PHE A 49 -8.56 0.57 11.87
C PHE A 49 -9.27 -0.72 11.46
N PHE A 50 -9.10 -1.15 10.23
CA PHE A 50 -9.63 -2.42 9.74
C PHE A 50 -8.49 -3.42 9.65
N ILE A 51 -8.62 -4.52 10.37
CA ILE A 51 -7.55 -5.52 10.53
C ILE A 51 -8.15 -6.89 10.26
N LEU A 52 -7.54 -7.64 9.34
CA LEU A 52 -7.88 -9.03 9.08
C LEU A 52 -7.08 -9.93 10.02
N LYS A 53 -7.75 -10.85 10.69
CA LYS A 53 -7.13 -11.92 11.47
C LYS A 53 -7.02 -13.18 10.62
N ASN A 54 -5.81 -13.66 10.43
CA ASN A 54 -5.51 -14.89 9.71
C ASN A 54 -5.70 -16.12 10.62
N LYS A 55 -5.80 -17.32 10.02
CA LYS A 55 -5.95 -18.60 10.75
C LYS A 55 -4.80 -18.92 11.70
N ASP A 56 -3.60 -18.48 11.38
CA ASP A 56 -2.39 -18.64 12.18
C ASP A 56 -2.27 -17.62 13.33
N ASN A 57 -3.34 -16.84 13.60
CA ASN A 57 -3.35 -15.73 14.55
C ASN A 57 -2.39 -14.58 14.24
N THR A 58 -1.93 -14.46 13.00
CA THR A 58 -1.32 -13.23 12.50
C THR A 58 -2.39 -12.26 12.01
N PHE A 59 -2.00 -11.03 11.77
CA PHE A 59 -2.90 -9.96 11.36
C PHE A 59 -2.41 -9.27 10.09
N GLU A 60 -3.33 -8.73 9.31
CA GLU A 60 -3.04 -7.87 8.17
C GLU A 60 -3.80 -6.55 8.32
N MET A 61 -3.11 -5.42 8.11
CA MET A 61 -3.73 -4.11 8.12
C MET A 61 -4.47 -3.89 6.81
N VAL A 62 -5.81 -3.83 6.85
CA VAL A 62 -6.66 -3.59 5.67
C VAL A 62 -6.87 -2.10 5.44
N ASP A 63 -7.19 -1.33 6.49
CA ASP A 63 -7.18 0.14 6.47
C ASP A 63 -6.60 0.70 7.76
N GLY A 64 -5.94 1.84 7.65
CA GLY A 64 -5.22 2.49 8.75
C GLY A 64 -3.71 2.37 8.64
N GLN A 65 -3.17 1.78 7.55
CA GLN A 65 -1.73 1.60 7.32
C GLN A 65 -0.94 2.89 7.55
N GLN A 66 -1.34 3.99 6.91
CA GLN A 66 -0.63 5.28 6.99
C GLN A 66 -0.59 5.78 8.44
N ARG A 67 -1.69 5.62 9.17
CA ARG A 67 -1.82 5.99 10.59
C ARG A 67 -0.93 5.11 11.46
N ALA A 68 -0.99 3.79 11.29
CA ALA A 68 -0.18 2.85 12.05
C ALA A 68 1.33 3.08 11.85
N ILE A 69 1.77 3.24 10.60
CA ILE A 69 3.17 3.56 10.28
C ILE A 69 3.59 4.89 10.89
N THR A 70 2.74 5.92 10.82
CA THR A 70 3.04 7.24 11.42
C THR A 70 3.20 7.15 12.93
N ILE A 71 2.29 6.46 13.62
CA ILE A 71 2.38 6.23 15.07
C ILE A 71 3.69 5.52 15.41
N TYR A 72 4.01 4.44 14.68
CA TYR A 72 5.23 3.67 14.89
C TYR A 72 6.49 4.52 14.69
N LYS A 73 6.59 5.28 13.60
CA LYS A 73 7.69 6.20 13.32
C LYS A 73 7.88 7.25 14.41
N PHE A 74 6.77 7.80 14.91
CA PHE A 74 6.83 8.77 16.00
C PHE A 74 7.41 8.17 17.29
N ILE A 75 6.94 6.98 17.68
CA ILE A 75 7.45 6.23 18.85
C ILE A 75 8.93 5.90 18.69
N LYS A 76 9.39 5.59 17.47
CA LYS A 76 10.81 5.38 17.16
C LYS A 76 11.63 6.67 17.10
N ASN A 77 11.02 7.83 17.39
CA ASN A 77 11.65 9.15 17.35
C ASN A 77 12.20 9.53 15.96
N GLU A 78 11.56 9.08 14.87
CA GLU A 78 12.00 9.37 13.50
C GLU A 78 11.62 10.80 13.06
N PHE A 79 10.62 11.41 13.67
CA PHE A 79 10.24 12.78 13.37
C PHE A 79 9.69 13.51 14.61
N ARG A 80 9.61 14.85 14.51
CA ARG A 80 9.06 15.71 15.55
C ARG A 80 7.61 16.10 15.23
N ASP A 81 6.78 16.21 16.27
CA ASP A 81 5.42 16.73 16.14
C ASP A 81 5.36 18.23 15.79
N SER A 82 4.17 18.81 15.75
CA SER A 82 3.98 20.25 15.49
C SER A 82 4.59 21.15 16.56
N SER A 83 4.76 20.64 17.78
CA SER A 83 5.45 21.33 18.88
C SER A 83 6.97 21.17 18.85
N LYS A 84 7.53 20.60 17.77
CA LYS A 84 8.96 20.32 17.56
C LYS A 84 9.55 19.35 18.59
N ARG A 85 8.76 18.47 19.19
CA ARG A 85 9.16 17.46 20.18
C ARG A 85 9.14 16.07 19.57
N TYR A 86 10.07 15.24 20.03
CA TYR A 86 10.06 13.79 19.78
C TYR A 86 9.17 13.07 20.79
N TYR A 87 8.84 11.81 20.54
CA TYR A 87 8.07 10.96 21.45
C TYR A 87 8.73 10.87 22.85
N LYS A 88 10.03 10.65 22.90
CA LYS A 88 10.82 10.59 24.15
C LYS A 88 10.74 11.85 25.05
N ASP A 89 10.31 12.98 24.48
CA ASP A 89 10.18 14.25 25.21
C ASP A 89 8.83 14.35 25.96
N TYR A 90 8.01 13.30 25.90
CA TYR A 90 6.68 13.21 26.51
C TYR A 90 6.60 12.10 27.56
N ASN A 91 5.55 12.17 28.39
CA ASN A 91 5.18 11.03 29.22
C ASN A 91 4.58 9.93 28.34
N GLU A 92 5.33 8.83 28.22
CA GLU A 92 5.01 7.71 27.33
C GLU A 92 3.66 7.05 27.64
N ASN A 93 3.28 6.96 28.92
CA ASN A 93 2.09 6.22 29.33
C ASN A 93 0.79 6.77 28.71
N THR A 94 0.65 8.09 28.62
CA THR A 94 -0.59 8.69 28.09
C THR A 94 -0.74 8.36 26.59
N PHE A 95 0.34 8.40 25.83
CA PHE A 95 0.30 8.13 24.40
C PHE A 95 0.08 6.64 24.12
N MET A 96 0.77 5.76 24.84
CA MET A 96 0.64 4.29 24.69
C MET A 96 -0.73 3.78 25.12
N ASN A 97 -1.38 4.41 26.08
CA ASN A 97 -2.73 4.05 26.55
C ASN A 97 -3.87 4.67 25.72
N TYR A 98 -3.54 5.49 24.70
CA TYR A 98 -4.58 6.03 23.82
C TYR A 98 -5.29 4.88 23.10
N ARG A 99 -6.63 4.90 23.14
CA ARG A 99 -7.47 3.85 22.57
C ARG A 99 -7.76 4.11 21.10
N ILE A 100 -7.59 3.07 20.29
CA ILE A 100 -7.92 3.04 18.88
C ILE A 100 -9.09 2.09 18.64
N ASN A 101 -10.02 2.48 17.81
CA ASN A 101 -11.11 1.62 17.38
C ASN A 101 -10.62 0.66 16.30
N VAL A 102 -10.71 -0.64 16.58
CA VAL A 102 -10.30 -1.70 15.65
C VAL A 102 -11.51 -2.52 15.27
N VAL A 103 -11.76 -2.65 13.99
CA VAL A 103 -12.70 -3.59 13.39
C VAL A 103 -11.90 -4.81 12.97
N LEU A 104 -12.08 -5.90 13.70
CA LEU A 104 -11.48 -7.19 13.34
C LEU A 104 -12.37 -7.87 12.31
N LEU A 105 -11.73 -8.25 11.21
CA LEU A 105 -12.32 -9.07 10.16
C LEU A 105 -11.80 -10.48 10.36
N GLU A 106 -12.70 -11.44 10.43
CA GLU A 106 -12.36 -12.86 10.36
C GLU A 106 -12.46 -13.31 8.91
N GLU A 107 -11.78 -14.39 8.53
CA GLU A 107 -11.84 -14.92 7.17
C GLU A 107 -13.29 -15.02 6.68
N PHE A 108 -13.52 -14.54 5.45
CA PHE A 108 -14.81 -14.61 4.78
C PHE A 108 -15.19 -16.08 4.51
N ASN A 109 -15.83 -16.72 5.48
CA ASN A 109 -16.31 -18.08 5.34
C ASN A 109 -17.46 -18.11 4.33
N GLY A 110 -17.16 -18.54 3.10
CA GLY A 110 -18.16 -18.89 2.08
C GLY A 110 -18.65 -17.76 1.19
N SER A 111 -18.07 -16.57 1.24
CA SER A 111 -18.32 -15.52 0.24
C SER A 111 -17.34 -15.62 -0.92
N THR A 112 -17.81 -15.25 -2.12
CA THR A 112 -16.96 -15.10 -3.32
C THR A 112 -16.14 -13.81 -3.27
N GLU A 113 -16.32 -12.99 -2.23
CA GLU A 113 -15.59 -11.73 -2.05
C GLU A 113 -14.17 -12.01 -1.56
N THR A 114 -13.23 -11.42 -2.26
CA THR A 114 -11.80 -11.53 -1.92
C THR A 114 -11.38 -10.46 -0.93
N LYS A 115 -10.20 -10.64 -0.30
CA LYS A 115 -9.57 -9.60 0.56
C LYS A 115 -9.41 -8.28 -0.20
N GLU A 116 -9.09 -8.38 -1.48
CA GLU A 116 -8.85 -7.26 -2.40
C GLU A 116 -10.12 -6.47 -2.66
N GLU A 117 -11.26 -7.14 -2.88
CA GLU A 117 -12.57 -6.49 -3.05
C GLU A 117 -12.97 -5.73 -1.79
N PHE A 118 -12.82 -6.36 -0.62
CA PHE A 118 -13.09 -5.70 0.64
C PHE A 118 -12.18 -4.48 0.86
N PHE A 119 -10.88 -4.63 0.60
CA PHE A 119 -9.92 -3.53 0.65
C PHE A 119 -10.33 -2.37 -0.26
N TYR A 120 -10.73 -2.67 -1.49
CA TYR A 120 -11.24 -1.68 -2.43
C TYR A 120 -12.48 -0.95 -1.89
N LEU A 121 -13.47 -1.68 -1.37
CA LEU A 121 -14.71 -1.10 -0.83
C LEU A 121 -14.46 -0.19 0.37
N VAL A 122 -13.58 -0.59 1.29
CA VAL A 122 -13.22 0.21 2.48
C VAL A 122 -12.51 1.49 2.07
N ASN A 123 -11.56 1.41 1.13
CA ASN A 123 -10.78 2.56 0.70
C ASN A 123 -11.54 3.49 -0.24
N LYS A 124 -12.59 3.02 -0.94
CA LYS A 124 -13.40 3.85 -1.84
C LYS A 124 -14.03 5.08 -1.17
N ARG A 125 -14.25 5.04 0.15
CA ARG A 125 -14.81 6.14 0.93
C ARG A 125 -13.77 7.10 1.53
N GLY A 126 -12.48 6.78 1.41
CA GLY A 126 -11.37 7.59 1.90
C GLY A 126 -10.70 8.45 0.83
N VAL A 127 -9.37 8.57 0.89
CA VAL A 127 -8.59 9.18 -0.21
C VAL A 127 -8.71 8.26 -1.42
N GLN A 128 -9.34 8.74 -2.50
CA GLN A 128 -9.57 7.94 -3.70
C GLN A 128 -8.25 7.31 -4.19
N LEU A 129 -8.29 5.99 -4.34
CA LEU A 129 -7.21 5.27 -5.02
C LEU A 129 -7.19 5.70 -6.49
N ASN A 130 -6.01 5.90 -7.04
CA ASN A 130 -5.89 6.08 -8.49
C ASN A 130 -6.02 4.72 -9.21
N PRO A 131 -6.20 4.69 -10.54
CA PRO A 131 -6.36 3.45 -11.28
C PRO A 131 -5.23 2.44 -11.05
N SER A 132 -3.97 2.88 -11.00
CA SER A 132 -2.84 1.97 -10.78
C SER A 132 -2.80 1.38 -9.38
N GLU A 133 -3.18 2.16 -8.34
CA GLU A 133 -3.32 1.64 -6.98
C GLU A 133 -4.44 0.59 -6.92
N VAL A 134 -5.55 0.81 -7.64
CA VAL A 134 -6.67 -0.15 -7.77
C VAL A 134 -6.22 -1.41 -8.49
N ASN A 135 -5.57 -1.26 -9.65
CA ASN A 135 -5.07 -2.39 -10.45
C ASN A 135 -4.08 -3.23 -9.64
N HIS A 136 -3.15 -2.59 -8.94
CA HIS A 136 -2.19 -3.28 -8.09
C HIS A 136 -2.90 -4.08 -6.97
N ALA A 137 -3.94 -3.53 -6.36
CA ALA A 137 -4.69 -4.23 -5.30
C ALA A 137 -5.47 -5.44 -5.84
N TYR A 138 -6.15 -5.27 -6.98
CA TYR A 138 -7.00 -6.32 -7.56
C TYR A 138 -6.21 -7.44 -8.25
N TYR A 139 -5.13 -7.07 -8.95
CA TYR A 139 -4.44 -7.95 -9.89
C TYR A 139 -3.01 -8.27 -9.44
N HIS A 140 -2.68 -8.07 -8.15
CA HIS A 140 -1.31 -8.21 -7.63
C HIS A 140 -0.66 -9.57 -7.92
N ASP A 141 -1.45 -10.64 -8.05
CA ASP A 141 -0.99 -12.03 -8.30
C ASP A 141 -1.20 -12.48 -9.75
N THR A 142 -1.43 -11.55 -10.68
CA THR A 142 -1.56 -11.89 -12.11
C THR A 142 -0.21 -11.87 -12.82
N ASP A 143 -0.07 -12.71 -13.86
CA ASP A 143 1.14 -12.74 -14.70
C ASP A 143 1.47 -11.37 -15.29
N PHE A 144 0.42 -10.60 -15.67
CA PHE A 144 0.60 -9.25 -16.21
C PHE A 144 1.14 -8.28 -15.15
N MET A 145 0.62 -8.32 -13.92
CA MET A 145 1.13 -7.47 -12.83
C MET A 145 2.56 -7.85 -12.45
N HIS A 146 2.91 -9.13 -12.45
CA HIS A 146 4.29 -9.58 -12.24
C HIS A 146 5.24 -9.01 -13.30
N LEU A 147 4.83 -8.99 -14.57
CA LEU A 147 5.61 -8.37 -15.64
C LEU A 147 5.76 -6.87 -15.44
N VAL A 148 4.66 -6.17 -15.12
CA VAL A 148 4.66 -4.73 -14.83
C VAL A 148 5.58 -4.39 -13.66
N ASN A 149 5.54 -5.17 -12.57
CA ASN A 149 6.41 -4.97 -11.41
C ASN A 149 7.90 -5.11 -11.81
N ARG A 150 8.26 -6.18 -12.52
CA ARG A 150 9.63 -6.38 -13.00
C ARG A 150 10.12 -5.25 -13.89
N MET A 151 9.26 -4.75 -14.78
CA MET A 151 9.59 -3.61 -15.66
C MET A 151 9.76 -2.32 -14.86
N SER A 152 8.91 -2.07 -13.86
CA SER A 152 8.99 -0.87 -13.00
C SER A 152 10.23 -0.86 -12.11
N GLU A 153 10.72 -2.05 -11.73
CA GLU A 153 11.90 -2.24 -10.87
C GLU A 153 13.21 -2.34 -11.67
N TYR A 154 13.15 -2.21 -13.00
CA TYR A 154 14.33 -2.29 -13.86
C TYR A 154 15.20 -1.05 -13.67
N GLN A 155 16.44 -1.24 -13.20
CA GLN A 155 17.32 -0.15 -12.78
C GLN A 155 17.56 0.90 -13.87
N PRO A 156 17.84 0.54 -15.14
CA PRO A 156 17.99 1.55 -16.20
C PRO A 156 16.76 2.43 -16.41
N LEU A 157 15.54 1.92 -16.23
CA LEU A 157 14.31 2.74 -16.27
C LEU A 157 14.27 3.73 -15.11
N ILE A 158 14.66 3.28 -13.91
CA ILE A 158 14.73 4.14 -12.72
C ILE A 158 15.77 5.24 -12.91
N ASP A 159 16.92 4.91 -13.47
CA ASP A 159 18.03 5.82 -13.71
C ASP A 159 17.72 6.92 -14.76
N LEU A 160 16.68 6.73 -15.57
CA LEU A 160 16.17 7.79 -16.45
C LEU A 160 15.56 8.98 -15.70
N ASP A 161 15.24 8.82 -14.40
CA ASP A 161 14.71 9.84 -13.49
C ASP A 161 13.47 10.60 -14.05
N ILE A 162 12.64 9.89 -14.83
CA ILE A 162 11.45 10.46 -15.46
C ILE A 162 10.26 10.58 -14.49
N PHE A 163 10.34 9.93 -13.33
CA PHE A 163 9.29 9.93 -12.34
C PHE A 163 9.69 10.73 -11.10
N THR A 164 8.79 11.57 -10.63
CA THR A 164 8.96 12.25 -9.33
C THR A 164 8.66 11.29 -8.18
N ASP A 165 9.23 11.54 -6.99
CA ASP A 165 8.93 10.77 -5.78
C ASP A 165 7.42 10.64 -5.52
N LYS A 166 6.65 11.71 -5.75
CA LYS A 166 5.20 11.72 -5.59
C LYS A 166 4.50 10.79 -6.59
N THR A 167 5.01 10.70 -7.81
CA THR A 167 4.48 9.81 -8.86
C THR A 167 4.68 8.36 -8.44
N VAL A 168 5.89 8.00 -7.99
CA VAL A 168 6.24 6.65 -7.54
C VAL A 168 5.45 6.26 -6.28
N MET A 169 5.35 7.17 -5.30
CA MET A 169 4.58 6.91 -4.08
C MET A 169 3.11 6.57 -4.33
N ARG A 170 2.53 7.14 -5.39
CA ARG A 170 1.13 6.91 -5.80
C ARG A 170 1.01 5.82 -6.88
N MET A 171 2.07 5.09 -7.18
CA MET A 171 2.11 4.08 -8.25
C MET A 171 1.71 4.61 -9.65
N ASN A 172 1.79 5.93 -9.88
CA ASN A 172 1.47 6.50 -11.18
C ASN A 172 2.56 6.22 -12.23
N ASP A 173 3.79 5.90 -11.80
CA ASP A 173 4.86 5.35 -12.62
C ASP A 173 4.41 4.01 -13.26
N ARG A 174 3.68 3.19 -12.51
CA ARG A 174 3.16 1.91 -12.97
C ARG A 174 2.14 2.04 -14.10
N SER A 175 1.32 3.11 -14.11
CA SER A 175 0.40 3.39 -15.24
C SER A 175 1.13 3.45 -16.58
N LEU A 176 2.28 4.12 -16.63
CA LEU A 176 3.09 4.18 -17.85
C LEU A 176 3.64 2.79 -18.19
N VAL A 177 4.13 2.06 -17.20
CA VAL A 177 4.68 0.71 -17.41
C VAL A 177 3.58 -0.28 -17.83
N GLU A 178 2.37 -0.20 -17.25
CA GLU A 178 1.19 -0.97 -17.69
C GLU A 178 0.90 -0.73 -19.18
N GLU A 179 0.89 0.53 -19.62
CA GLU A 179 0.69 0.89 -21.02
C GLU A 179 1.82 0.38 -21.92
N LEU A 180 3.08 0.48 -21.50
CA LEU A 180 4.23 -0.03 -22.23
C LEU A 180 4.19 -1.55 -22.34
N ALA A 181 3.88 -2.27 -21.26
CA ALA A 181 3.74 -3.72 -21.27
C ALA A 181 2.59 -4.16 -22.20
N ALA A 182 1.45 -3.48 -22.15
CA ALA A 182 0.33 -3.75 -23.03
C ALA A 182 0.70 -3.50 -24.51
N TYR A 183 1.41 -2.41 -24.80
CA TYR A 183 1.92 -2.15 -26.14
C TYR A 183 2.88 -3.25 -26.63
N LEU A 184 3.79 -3.72 -25.81
CA LEU A 184 4.72 -4.78 -26.15
C LEU A 184 4.02 -6.12 -26.43
N ILE A 185 2.92 -6.40 -25.75
CA ILE A 185 2.17 -7.66 -25.89
C ILE A 185 1.20 -7.62 -27.07
N LYS A 186 0.36 -6.57 -27.14
CA LYS A 186 -0.75 -6.46 -28.10
C LYS A 186 -0.46 -5.54 -29.29
N GLY A 187 0.58 -4.71 -29.22
CA GLY A 187 0.85 -3.68 -30.24
C GLY A 187 0.03 -2.39 -30.03
N ILE A 188 -0.17 -1.62 -31.10
CA ILE A 188 -0.94 -0.37 -31.05
C ILE A 188 -2.42 -0.71 -30.94
N THR A 189 -3.03 -0.43 -29.79
CA THR A 189 -4.45 -0.67 -29.49
C THR A 189 -5.02 0.49 -28.69
N ASP A 190 -6.34 0.46 -28.42
CA ASP A 190 -6.93 1.32 -27.39
C ASP A 190 -6.33 0.95 -26.02
N LYS A 191 -5.52 1.87 -25.48
CA LYS A 191 -4.67 1.66 -24.31
C LYS A 191 -5.44 1.13 -23.09
N ARG A 192 -6.61 1.70 -22.80
CA ARG A 192 -7.37 1.38 -21.60
C ARG A 192 -7.93 -0.05 -21.65
N ASN A 193 -8.60 -0.39 -22.73
CA ASN A 193 -9.19 -1.71 -22.91
C ASN A 193 -8.11 -2.81 -22.98
N ALA A 194 -6.95 -2.50 -23.61
CA ALA A 194 -5.86 -3.46 -23.71
C ALA A 194 -5.22 -3.84 -22.36
N VAL A 195 -5.10 -2.86 -21.47
CA VAL A 195 -4.58 -3.08 -20.10
C VAL A 195 -5.57 -3.89 -19.27
N GLU A 196 -6.85 -3.53 -19.27
CA GLU A 196 -7.90 -4.25 -18.55
C GLU A 196 -7.99 -5.73 -18.98
N GLU A 197 -8.01 -6.00 -20.29
CA GLU A 197 -8.02 -7.37 -20.81
C GLU A 197 -6.78 -8.17 -20.45
N LEU A 198 -5.61 -7.54 -20.33
CA LEU A 198 -4.38 -8.24 -19.96
C LEU A 198 -4.35 -8.62 -18.49
N PHE A 199 -4.95 -7.84 -17.60
CA PHE A 199 -5.11 -8.20 -16.20
C PHE A 199 -6.00 -9.43 -16.01
N GLU A 200 -7.02 -9.60 -16.85
CA GLU A 200 -7.94 -10.74 -16.82
C GLU A 200 -7.42 -11.97 -17.58
N SER A 201 -6.35 -11.82 -18.37
CA SER A 201 -5.80 -12.88 -19.20
C SER A 201 -4.61 -13.57 -18.54
N LYS A 202 -4.47 -14.89 -18.79
CA LYS A 202 -3.24 -15.62 -18.45
C LYS A 202 -2.18 -15.37 -19.52
N ILE A 203 -1.03 -14.87 -19.12
CA ILE A 203 0.13 -14.68 -19.98
C ILE A 203 1.07 -15.87 -19.77
N LYS A 204 1.45 -16.55 -20.85
CA LYS A 204 2.43 -17.64 -20.76
C LYS A 204 3.78 -17.09 -20.31
N SER A 205 4.49 -17.82 -19.46
CA SER A 205 5.77 -17.40 -18.88
C SER A 205 6.84 -17.10 -19.93
N ASP A 206 6.89 -17.88 -21.02
CA ASP A 206 7.81 -17.66 -22.16
C ASP A 206 7.52 -16.34 -22.88
N VAL A 207 6.24 -15.98 -23.03
CA VAL A 207 5.84 -14.69 -23.60
C VAL A 207 6.24 -13.54 -22.66
N SER A 208 6.03 -13.70 -21.37
CA SER A 208 6.42 -12.70 -20.37
C SER A 208 7.93 -12.44 -20.38
N GLU A 209 8.76 -13.50 -20.41
CA GLU A 209 10.22 -13.38 -20.49
C GLU A 209 10.68 -12.71 -21.78
N LEU A 210 10.12 -13.11 -22.93
CA LEU A 210 10.45 -12.49 -24.22
C LEU A 210 10.13 -10.99 -24.23
N LYS A 211 8.97 -10.60 -23.65
CA LYS A 211 8.55 -9.19 -23.61
C LYS A 211 9.39 -8.38 -22.63
N PHE A 212 9.77 -8.96 -21.50
CA PHE A 212 10.69 -8.33 -20.57
C PHE A 212 12.05 -8.09 -21.20
N THR A 213 12.64 -9.10 -21.86
CA THR A 213 13.92 -8.96 -22.58
C THR A 213 13.86 -7.86 -23.65
N ARG A 214 12.74 -7.81 -24.41
CA ARG A 214 12.54 -6.75 -25.41
C ARG A 214 12.45 -5.37 -24.78
N PHE A 215 11.80 -5.26 -23.62
CA PHE A 215 11.73 -4.02 -22.87
C PHE A 215 13.12 -3.53 -22.43
N CYS A 216 13.93 -4.42 -21.83
CA CYS A 216 15.30 -4.10 -21.44
C CYS A 216 16.12 -3.56 -22.62
N ASN A 217 16.09 -4.24 -23.76
CA ASN A 217 16.79 -3.82 -24.99
C ASN A 217 16.33 -2.48 -25.58
N ILE A 218 15.17 -1.96 -25.15
CA ILE A 218 14.66 -0.65 -25.60
C ILE A 218 15.12 0.44 -24.62
N ILE A 219 15.22 0.10 -23.34
CA ILE A 219 15.56 1.06 -22.27
C ILE A 219 17.09 1.25 -22.16
N ASP A 220 17.89 0.19 -22.36
CA ASP A 220 19.36 0.24 -22.44
C ASP A 220 19.85 1.05 -23.66
#